data_71b05f43fdc9addf4fa474c7e8e9f7f6
#
_entry.id   71b05f43fdc9addf4fa474c7e8e9f7f6
#
_cell.length_a   1.000
_cell.length_b   1.000
_cell.length_c   1.000
_cell.angle_alpha   90.00
_cell.angle_beta   90.00
_cell.angle_gamma   90.00
#
_symmetry.space_group_name_H-M   'P 1'
#
loop_
_entity.id
_entity.type
_entity.pdbx_description
1 polymer ?
#
loop_
_entity_poly.entity_id
_entity_poly.type
_entity_poly.pdbx_seq_one_letter_code
_entity_poly.pdbx_strand_id
1 'polypeptide(L)'
;MSEILFLAHRIPYPPNKGDKIRSWRLLRALAQRWPVRLGTFVDREEDWKHVDALREMCPRSHFVPLLPLAARVRGVLHALRGASITEGAWRDAGMARWVRESLADGTVRCVFAFSSGVAQYAELPGVRYPRRIIDLCDVDSDKWRQFAERSSGPMRAVYALEHRRLARAEARWVHQFDATIVISEAERRLLPGGADHPERVTVVANGVDTEYFDPDFAADPVFAPDELPIVFTGAMDYLANVDGVEWFADEVFPEIRRQCPQAVFVIVGAHPAARVQALARRPGIRVTGTVPDVRPYLAGAACVAVALRMARGVQNKLLEAMAMARPVVATRIATVGVAEEGDPPGVTIADSPQEFAAAVLRHLRTEASLRRNPAARRHVIERFSWDVRLAPVIDLVQEACT
;
A
#
# COMPACT_ATOMS: atom_id res chain seq x y z
N MET A 1 8.00 -28.72 14.37
CA MET A 1 7.71 -27.89 13.16
C MET A 1 8.29 -26.51 13.40
N SER A 2 8.89 -25.91 12.40
CA SER A 2 9.42 -24.54 12.47
C SER A 2 8.26 -23.56 12.54
N GLU A 3 8.28 -22.63 13.50
CA GLU A 3 7.25 -21.61 13.69
C GLU A 3 7.81 -20.22 13.34
N ILE A 4 6.95 -19.29 12.96
CA ILE A 4 7.28 -17.90 12.68
C ILE A 4 6.64 -17.02 13.75
N LEU A 5 7.41 -16.08 14.29
CA LEU A 5 6.89 -14.99 15.10
C LEU A 5 6.67 -13.76 14.22
N PHE A 6 5.42 -13.46 13.89
CA PHE A 6 5.04 -12.30 13.09
C PHE A 6 4.60 -11.14 14.00
N LEU A 7 5.30 -10.03 13.91
CA LEU A 7 5.03 -8.82 14.69
C LEU A 7 4.52 -7.72 13.76
N ALA A 8 3.35 -7.19 14.03
CA ALA A 8 2.77 -6.10 13.25
C ALA A 8 2.41 -4.90 14.13
N HIS A 9 2.73 -3.70 13.66
CA HIS A 9 2.43 -2.46 14.40
C HIS A 9 0.93 -2.16 14.48
N ARG A 10 0.12 -2.76 13.61
CA ARG A 10 -1.35 -2.69 13.59
C ARG A 10 -1.94 -4.03 13.21
N ILE A 11 -3.15 -4.28 13.72
CA ILE A 11 -3.92 -5.47 13.36
C ILE A 11 -4.06 -5.57 11.82
N PRO A 12 -3.61 -6.68 11.21
CA PRO A 12 -3.55 -6.79 9.75
C PRO A 12 -4.93 -6.82 9.06
N TYR A 13 -5.96 -7.31 9.75
CA TYR A 13 -7.30 -7.48 9.20
C TYR A 13 -8.31 -6.49 9.82
N PRO A 14 -9.27 -5.92 9.07
CA PRO A 14 -9.48 -6.07 7.61
C PRO A 14 -8.46 -5.27 6.80
N PRO A 15 -8.13 -5.72 5.57
CA PRO A 15 -7.14 -5.08 4.70
C PRO A 15 -7.71 -3.85 3.98
N ASN A 16 -8.09 -2.84 4.73
CA ASN A 16 -8.78 -1.63 4.25
C ASN A 16 -7.88 -0.39 4.13
N LYS A 17 -6.58 -0.54 4.40
CA LYS A 17 -5.55 0.50 4.26
C LYS A 17 -4.27 -0.11 3.71
N GLY A 18 -3.41 0.70 3.09
CA GLY A 18 -2.20 0.22 2.43
C GLY A 18 -1.29 -0.65 3.31
N ASP A 19 -1.01 -0.19 4.54
CA ASP A 19 -0.23 -0.94 5.54
C ASP A 19 -0.91 -2.24 5.98
N LYS A 20 -2.22 -2.23 6.18
CA LYS A 20 -3.01 -3.42 6.52
C LYS A 20 -3.11 -4.41 5.33
N ILE A 21 -3.23 -3.91 4.09
CA ILE A 21 -3.25 -4.77 2.91
C ILE A 21 -1.96 -5.59 2.83
N ARG A 22 -0.80 -4.92 2.92
CA ARG A 22 0.49 -5.60 2.83
C ARG A 22 0.72 -6.56 4.01
N SER A 23 0.49 -6.12 5.25
CA SER A 23 0.68 -6.98 6.43
C SER A 23 -0.26 -8.18 6.44
N TRP A 24 -1.51 -8.03 5.97
CA TRP A 24 -2.46 -9.13 5.80
C TRP A 24 -1.99 -10.13 4.77
N ARG A 25 -1.54 -9.67 3.60
CA ARG A 25 -1.04 -10.56 2.54
C ARG A 25 0.21 -11.31 2.96
N LEU A 26 1.13 -10.66 3.66
CA LEU A 26 2.30 -11.29 4.27
C LEU A 26 1.90 -12.35 5.30
N LEU A 27 1.06 -11.97 6.27
CA LEU A 27 0.59 -12.90 7.30
C LEU A 27 -0.08 -14.13 6.69
N ARG A 28 -1.00 -13.92 5.73
CA ARG A 28 -1.72 -15.01 5.05
C ARG A 28 -0.76 -15.93 4.28
N ALA A 29 0.17 -15.37 3.53
CA ALA A 29 1.15 -16.13 2.75
C ALA A 29 2.07 -16.98 3.64
N LEU A 30 2.46 -16.44 4.80
CA LEU A 30 3.26 -17.17 5.80
C LEU A 30 2.44 -18.24 6.53
N ALA A 31 1.22 -17.91 6.95
CA ALA A 31 0.35 -18.84 7.69
C ALA A 31 -0.13 -20.05 6.84
N GLN A 32 -0.13 -19.93 5.52
CA GLN A 32 -0.38 -21.05 4.62
C GLN A 32 0.74 -22.12 4.61
N ARG A 33 1.95 -21.74 5.04
CA ARG A 33 3.15 -22.58 4.95
C ARG A 33 3.71 -23.00 6.31
N TRP A 34 3.56 -22.13 7.31
CA TRP A 34 4.11 -22.35 8.66
C TRP A 34 3.09 -21.96 9.73
N PRO A 35 3.16 -22.61 10.91
CA PRO A 35 2.46 -22.10 12.09
C PRO A 35 3.00 -20.71 12.44
N VAL A 36 2.10 -19.73 12.59
CA VAL A 36 2.46 -18.34 12.91
C VAL A 36 1.98 -17.96 14.30
N ARG A 37 2.88 -17.37 15.09
CA ARG A 37 2.57 -16.63 16.32
C ARG A 37 2.41 -15.16 15.95
N LEU A 38 1.25 -14.59 16.21
CA LEU A 38 0.94 -13.20 15.83
C LEU A 38 0.98 -12.27 17.04
N GLY A 39 1.91 -11.30 17.05
CA GLY A 39 1.91 -10.18 17.99
C GLY A 39 1.51 -8.87 17.28
N THR A 40 0.45 -8.21 17.74
CA THR A 40 -0.03 -7.01 17.06
C THR A 40 -0.73 -6.03 17.98
N PHE A 41 -0.81 -4.76 17.53
CA PHE A 41 -1.53 -3.70 18.22
C PHE A 41 -2.87 -3.42 17.56
N VAL A 42 -3.88 -3.11 18.36
CA VAL A 42 -5.22 -2.72 17.90
C VAL A 42 -5.41 -1.23 18.22
N ASP A 43 -5.39 -0.40 17.18
CA ASP A 43 -5.42 1.07 17.28
C ASP A 43 -6.81 1.68 17.11
N ARG A 44 -7.82 0.86 16.79
CA ARG A 44 -9.22 1.26 16.64
C ARG A 44 -10.14 0.30 17.37
N GLU A 45 -11.15 0.85 18.04
CA GLU A 45 -12.15 0.04 18.77
C GLU A 45 -12.89 -0.91 17.82
N GLU A 46 -13.25 -0.44 16.64
CA GLU A 46 -13.95 -1.25 15.64
C GLU A 46 -13.18 -2.46 15.12
N ASP A 47 -11.85 -2.48 15.27
CA ASP A 47 -11.01 -3.58 14.79
C ASP A 47 -11.01 -4.79 15.76
N TRP A 48 -11.44 -4.61 17.01
CA TRP A 48 -11.52 -5.70 17.98
C TRP A 48 -12.46 -6.84 17.55
N LYS A 49 -13.52 -6.54 16.81
CA LYS A 49 -14.44 -7.56 16.25
C LYS A 49 -13.78 -8.54 15.28
N HIS A 50 -12.57 -8.24 14.81
CA HIS A 50 -11.83 -9.07 13.86
C HIS A 50 -10.76 -9.96 14.53
N VAL A 51 -10.58 -9.83 15.84
CA VAL A 51 -9.56 -10.58 16.60
C VAL A 51 -9.81 -12.09 16.54
N ASP A 52 -11.07 -12.52 16.62
CA ASP A 52 -11.38 -13.95 16.64
C ASP A 52 -11.05 -14.62 15.29
N ALA A 53 -11.31 -13.97 14.17
CA ALA A 53 -10.89 -14.47 12.86
C ALA A 53 -9.37 -14.62 12.73
N LEU A 54 -8.60 -13.72 13.35
CA LEU A 54 -7.14 -13.82 13.38
C LEU A 54 -6.65 -14.91 14.34
N ARG A 55 -7.37 -15.17 15.45
CA ARG A 55 -7.08 -16.29 16.37
C ARG A 55 -7.33 -17.66 15.75
N GLU A 56 -8.33 -17.78 14.89
CA GLU A 56 -8.56 -19.00 14.11
C GLU A 56 -7.38 -19.31 13.20
N MET A 57 -6.83 -18.29 12.52
CA MET A 57 -5.66 -18.43 11.66
C MET A 57 -4.35 -18.61 12.44
N CYS A 58 -4.19 -17.85 13.53
CA CYS A 58 -2.99 -17.81 14.36
C CYS A 58 -3.37 -18.06 15.83
N PRO A 59 -3.55 -19.32 16.26
CA PRO A 59 -4.03 -19.63 17.62
C PRO A 59 -3.13 -19.09 18.75
N ARG A 60 -1.83 -18.97 18.50
CA ARG A 60 -0.87 -18.35 19.40
C ARG A 60 -0.71 -16.87 19.03
N SER A 61 -1.63 -16.03 19.49
CA SER A 61 -1.63 -14.59 19.16
C SER A 61 -1.76 -13.72 20.41
N HIS A 62 -1.19 -12.52 20.33
CA HIS A 62 -1.23 -11.50 21.36
C HIS A 62 -1.64 -10.15 20.78
N PHE A 63 -2.74 -9.60 21.28
CA PHE A 63 -3.32 -8.33 20.82
C PHE A 63 -3.20 -7.31 21.94
N VAL A 64 -2.58 -6.17 21.64
CA VAL A 64 -2.35 -5.08 22.59
C VAL A 64 -3.18 -3.86 22.18
N PRO A 65 -4.01 -3.29 23.07
CA PRO A 65 -4.71 -2.05 22.77
C PRO A 65 -3.73 -0.89 22.63
N LEU A 66 -3.80 -0.15 21.52
CA LEU A 66 -3.00 1.04 21.29
C LEU A 66 -3.86 2.29 21.50
N LEU A 67 -3.88 2.79 22.74
CA LEU A 67 -4.59 4.03 23.06
C LEU A 67 -3.81 5.23 22.52
N PRO A 68 -4.36 6.06 21.60
CA PRO A 68 -3.60 7.11 20.92
C PRO A 68 -2.93 8.11 21.85
N LEU A 69 -3.62 8.54 22.93
CA LEU A 69 -3.07 9.48 23.90
C LEU A 69 -1.91 8.85 24.70
N ALA A 70 -2.08 7.63 25.19
CA ALA A 70 -1.04 6.91 25.91
C ALA A 70 0.17 6.63 25.03
N ALA A 71 -0.03 6.29 23.77
CA ALA A 71 1.04 6.08 22.79
C ALA A 71 1.85 7.37 22.56
N ARG A 72 1.17 8.53 22.42
CA ARG A 72 1.84 9.84 22.29
C ARG A 72 2.68 10.17 23.52
N VAL A 73 2.12 9.99 24.72
CA VAL A 73 2.85 10.26 25.98
C VAL A 73 4.07 9.35 26.09
N ARG A 74 3.92 8.04 25.82
CA ARG A 74 5.06 7.11 25.81
C ARG A 74 6.13 7.51 24.80
N GLY A 75 5.72 7.91 23.58
CA GLY A 75 6.64 8.39 22.55
C GLY A 75 7.46 9.59 23.03
N VAL A 76 6.81 10.61 23.63
CA VAL A 76 7.49 11.78 24.18
C VAL A 76 8.44 11.41 25.32
N LEU A 77 8.01 10.58 26.27
CA LEU A 77 8.86 10.12 27.38
C LEU A 77 10.08 9.33 26.88
N HIS A 78 9.90 8.54 25.83
CA HIS A 78 10.99 7.80 25.20
C HIS A 78 11.96 8.74 24.48
N ALA A 79 11.42 9.76 23.82
CA ALA A 79 12.22 10.81 23.19
C ALA A 79 13.08 11.61 24.19
N LEU A 80 12.58 11.89 25.38
CA LEU A 80 13.34 12.54 26.45
C LEU A 80 14.53 11.69 26.92
N ARG A 81 14.48 10.37 26.71
CA ARG A 81 15.58 9.44 27.01
C ARG A 81 16.52 9.21 25.81
N GLY A 82 16.40 9.99 24.76
CA GLY A 82 17.30 9.95 23.59
C GLY A 82 16.88 8.98 22.48
N ALA A 83 15.77 8.25 22.62
CA ALA A 83 15.28 7.31 21.61
C ALA A 83 14.21 7.92 20.67
N SER A 84 13.73 7.17 19.70
CA SER A 84 12.73 7.60 18.73
C SER A 84 11.33 7.70 19.36
N ILE A 85 10.54 8.71 18.97
CA ILE A 85 9.12 8.83 19.33
C ILE A 85 8.34 7.65 18.75
N THR A 86 8.69 7.25 17.54
CA THR A 86 8.05 6.14 16.84
C THR A 86 8.22 4.84 17.63
N GLU A 87 9.45 4.44 18.01
CA GLU A 87 9.65 3.24 18.83
C GLU A 87 8.90 3.36 20.18
N GLY A 88 8.95 4.51 20.83
CA GLY A 88 8.27 4.75 22.11
C GLY A 88 6.76 4.62 22.05
N ALA A 89 6.13 5.05 20.96
CA ALA A 89 4.68 4.99 20.78
C ALA A 89 4.16 3.54 20.80
N TRP A 90 4.89 2.60 20.22
CA TRP A 90 4.55 1.16 20.18
C TRP A 90 5.22 0.34 21.30
N ARG A 91 5.79 0.99 22.32
CA ARG A 91 6.41 0.28 23.42
C ARG A 91 5.35 -0.26 24.40
N ASP A 92 5.37 -1.57 24.64
CA ASP A 92 4.46 -2.25 25.56
C ASP A 92 5.19 -3.38 26.30
N ALA A 93 5.01 -3.46 27.61
CA ALA A 93 5.69 -4.46 28.45
C ALA A 93 5.07 -5.86 28.30
N GLY A 94 3.77 -5.93 28.05
CA GLY A 94 3.06 -7.19 27.79
C GLY A 94 3.54 -7.82 26.49
N MET A 95 3.62 -7.04 25.41
CA MET A 95 4.18 -7.49 24.15
C MET A 95 5.63 -7.97 24.31
N ALA A 96 6.47 -7.21 25.00
CA ALA A 96 7.87 -7.60 25.23
C ALA A 96 8.00 -8.91 26.02
N ARG A 97 7.12 -9.12 27.02
CA ARG A 97 7.06 -10.38 27.78
C ARG A 97 6.61 -11.53 26.89
N TRP A 98 5.52 -11.35 26.16
CA TRP A 98 4.98 -12.37 25.28
C TRP A 98 5.97 -12.80 24.18
N VAL A 99 6.75 -11.87 23.63
CA VAL A 99 7.83 -12.17 22.67
C VAL A 99 8.91 -13.04 23.32
N ARG A 100 9.36 -12.71 24.57
CA ARG A 100 10.33 -13.55 25.29
C ARG A 100 9.81 -14.96 25.51
N GLU A 101 8.57 -15.09 25.98
CA GLU A 101 7.90 -16.38 26.19
C GLU A 101 7.75 -17.16 24.88
N SER A 102 7.41 -16.46 23.78
CA SER A 102 7.29 -17.07 22.47
C SER A 102 8.62 -17.61 21.92
N LEU A 103 9.74 -17.04 22.30
CA LEU A 103 11.07 -17.48 21.85
C LEU A 103 11.71 -18.52 22.79
N ALA A 104 11.17 -18.70 24.01
CA ALA A 104 11.78 -19.54 25.04
C ALA A 104 11.75 -21.02 24.71
N ASP A 105 10.75 -21.51 23.96
CA ASP A 105 10.60 -22.93 23.61
C ASP A 105 11.48 -23.37 22.42
N GLY A 106 12.15 -22.42 21.74
CA GLY A 106 13.06 -22.68 20.64
C GLY A 106 12.39 -23.20 19.35
N THR A 107 11.07 -23.21 19.24
CA THR A 107 10.33 -23.65 18.04
C THR A 107 10.28 -22.55 16.96
N VAL A 108 10.35 -21.28 17.37
CA VAL A 108 10.41 -20.15 16.43
C VAL A 108 11.75 -20.14 15.72
N ARG A 109 11.72 -20.15 14.39
CA ARG A 109 12.92 -20.12 13.52
C ARG A 109 13.11 -18.76 12.84
N CYS A 110 12.06 -17.98 12.71
CA CYS A 110 12.12 -16.65 12.12
C CYS A 110 11.26 -15.66 12.92
N VAL A 111 11.81 -14.48 13.19
CA VAL A 111 11.07 -13.32 13.69
C VAL A 111 10.88 -12.36 12.51
N PHE A 112 9.64 -12.17 12.11
CA PHE A 112 9.26 -11.26 11.04
C PHE A 112 8.62 -10.00 11.65
N ALA A 113 9.31 -8.88 11.59
CA ALA A 113 8.82 -7.58 12.06
C ALA A 113 8.25 -6.77 10.88
N PHE A 114 7.00 -6.34 10.99
CA PHE A 114 6.36 -5.50 10.00
C PHE A 114 6.22 -4.06 10.52
N SER A 115 6.94 -3.12 9.90
CA SER A 115 7.07 -1.71 10.25
C SER A 115 8.05 -1.41 11.41
N SER A 116 8.61 -0.20 11.35
CA SER A 116 9.56 0.37 12.31
C SER A 116 9.11 0.34 13.77
N GLY A 117 7.80 0.50 14.03
CA GLY A 117 7.26 0.55 15.38
C GLY A 117 7.48 -0.72 16.20
N VAL A 118 7.53 -1.89 15.55
CA VAL A 118 7.68 -3.20 16.23
C VAL A 118 9.09 -3.79 16.14
N ALA A 119 10.00 -3.18 15.41
CA ALA A 119 11.39 -3.63 15.30
C ALA A 119 12.06 -3.84 16.67
N GLN A 120 11.75 -2.99 17.65
CA GLN A 120 12.25 -3.06 19.02
C GLN A 120 12.00 -4.40 19.72
N TYR A 121 10.96 -5.15 19.32
CA TYR A 121 10.65 -6.46 19.89
C TYR A 121 11.51 -7.58 19.30
N ALA A 122 12.18 -7.33 18.19
CA ALA A 122 13.22 -8.20 17.63
C ALA A 122 14.64 -7.81 18.12
N GLU A 123 14.74 -6.90 19.09
CA GLU A 123 16.01 -6.41 19.69
C GLU A 123 15.96 -6.38 21.23
N LEU A 124 15.09 -7.17 21.89
CA LEU A 124 14.97 -7.16 23.35
C LEU A 124 16.25 -7.63 24.03
N PRO A 125 16.73 -6.93 25.05
CA PRO A 125 17.95 -7.30 25.77
C PRO A 125 17.87 -8.73 26.38
N GLY A 126 18.96 -9.47 26.29
CA GLY A 126 19.08 -10.81 26.86
C GLY A 126 18.32 -11.90 26.12
N VAL A 127 17.74 -11.61 24.95
CA VAL A 127 17.07 -12.60 24.10
C VAL A 127 17.99 -13.05 22.98
N ARG A 128 18.10 -14.37 22.80
CA ARG A 128 18.76 -14.95 21.63
C ARG A 128 17.70 -15.10 20.53
N TYR A 129 17.90 -14.39 19.44
CA TYR A 129 17.00 -14.42 18.30
C TYR A 129 17.44 -15.48 17.28
N PRO A 130 16.48 -16.18 16.66
CA PRO A 130 16.70 -16.89 15.41
C PRO A 130 16.87 -15.86 14.28
N ARG A 131 16.68 -16.26 13.01
CA ARG A 131 16.71 -15.31 11.89
C ARG A 131 15.68 -14.19 12.07
N ARG A 132 16.09 -12.94 11.80
CA ARG A 132 15.27 -11.74 11.92
C ARG A 132 15.12 -11.08 10.57
N ILE A 133 13.87 -10.87 10.17
CA ILE A 133 13.51 -10.17 8.94
C ILE A 133 12.65 -8.96 9.32
N ILE A 134 12.91 -7.81 8.72
CA ILE A 134 12.09 -6.62 8.89
C ILE A 134 11.55 -6.14 7.55
N ASP A 135 10.24 -5.93 7.45
CA ASP A 135 9.60 -5.23 6.35
C ASP A 135 9.24 -3.82 6.81
N LEU A 136 10.00 -2.84 6.35
CA LEU A 136 9.79 -1.43 6.68
C LEU A 136 8.68 -0.82 5.83
N CYS A 137 8.35 -1.40 4.68
CA CYS A 137 7.54 -0.79 3.63
C CYS A 137 8.20 0.46 3.07
N ASP A 138 7.98 1.58 3.74
CA ASP A 138 8.53 2.90 3.45
C ASP A 138 9.60 3.28 4.47
N VAL A 139 10.46 4.22 4.12
CA VAL A 139 11.45 4.79 5.05
C VAL A 139 10.77 5.84 5.92
N ASP A 140 10.44 5.47 7.15
CA ASP A 140 9.72 6.36 8.07
C ASP A 140 10.55 7.58 8.48
N SER A 141 11.88 7.44 8.58
CA SER A 141 12.75 8.58 8.88
C SER A 141 12.66 9.68 7.81
N ASP A 142 12.49 9.32 6.53
CA ASP A 142 12.32 10.30 5.44
C ASP A 142 10.97 11.01 5.52
N LYS A 143 9.90 10.35 5.95
CA LYS A 143 8.60 11.01 6.23
C LYS A 143 8.76 12.11 7.28
N TRP A 144 9.52 11.84 8.36
CA TRP A 144 9.79 12.84 9.39
C TRP A 144 10.66 13.99 8.88
N ARG A 145 11.61 13.75 7.97
CA ARG A 145 12.37 14.78 7.27
C ARG A 145 11.44 15.70 6.49
N GLN A 146 10.53 15.13 5.69
CA GLN A 146 9.55 15.89 4.91
C GLN A 146 8.61 16.72 5.81
N PHE A 147 8.19 16.19 6.96
CA PHE A 147 7.41 16.96 7.93
C PHE A 147 8.23 18.12 8.52
N ALA A 148 9.50 17.92 8.82
CA ALA A 148 10.39 18.99 9.31
C ALA A 148 10.57 20.11 8.28
N GLU A 149 10.70 19.77 7.00
CA GLU A 149 10.84 20.74 5.90
C GLU A 149 9.58 21.58 5.68
N ARG A 150 8.41 20.97 5.88
CA ARG A 150 7.10 21.64 5.70
C ARG A 150 6.60 22.37 6.95
N SER A 151 7.32 22.26 8.07
CA SER A 151 6.94 22.84 9.37
C SER A 151 7.83 24.01 9.75
N SER A 152 7.34 24.86 10.64
CA SER A 152 8.07 25.99 11.22
C SER A 152 8.05 25.93 12.76
N GLY A 153 8.87 26.77 13.40
CA GLY A 153 8.92 26.89 14.86
C GLY A 153 9.35 25.61 15.60
N PRO A 154 8.87 25.38 16.83
CA PRO A 154 9.31 24.25 17.66
C PRO A 154 9.03 22.88 17.04
N MET A 155 7.93 22.72 16.28
CA MET A 155 7.57 21.45 15.65
C MET A 155 8.60 21.01 14.61
N ARG A 156 9.20 21.94 13.87
CA ARG A 156 10.31 21.63 12.96
C ARG A 156 11.47 20.94 13.69
N ALA A 157 11.83 21.45 14.88
CA ALA A 157 12.92 20.85 15.67
C ALA A 157 12.55 19.44 16.17
N VAL A 158 11.30 19.23 16.59
CA VAL A 158 10.80 17.90 17.01
C VAL A 158 10.88 16.91 15.86
N TYR A 159 10.36 17.27 14.67
CA TYR A 159 10.38 16.39 13.50
C TYR A 159 11.81 16.13 13.00
N ALA A 160 12.69 17.14 13.01
CA ALA A 160 14.09 16.96 12.64
C ALA A 160 14.84 16.05 13.63
N LEU A 161 14.52 16.13 14.93
CA LEU A 161 15.09 15.24 15.93
C LEU A 161 14.63 13.80 15.74
N GLU A 162 13.34 13.60 15.50
CA GLU A 162 12.75 12.27 15.23
C GLU A 162 13.34 11.66 13.96
N HIS A 163 13.42 12.43 12.87
CA HIS A 163 14.12 12.00 11.65
C HIS A 163 15.52 11.43 11.97
N ARG A 164 16.35 12.18 12.68
CA ARG A 164 17.73 11.76 12.99
C ARG A 164 17.78 10.48 13.83
N ARG A 165 16.85 10.34 14.79
CA ARG A 165 16.82 9.19 15.70
C ARG A 165 16.35 7.94 15.00
N LEU A 166 15.27 8.07 14.22
CA LEU A 166 14.73 6.95 13.47
C LEU A 166 15.67 6.52 12.35
N ALA A 167 16.33 7.47 11.66
CA ALA A 167 17.35 7.15 10.66
C ALA A 167 18.52 6.34 11.24
N ARG A 168 18.93 6.62 12.50
CA ARG A 168 19.93 5.80 13.19
C ARG A 168 19.41 4.42 13.53
N ALA A 169 18.13 4.30 13.89
CA ALA A 169 17.50 3.01 14.16
C ALA A 169 17.39 2.19 12.87
N GLU A 170 16.93 2.79 11.78
CA GLU A 170 16.84 2.15 10.46
C GLU A 170 18.21 1.66 9.97
N ALA A 171 19.27 2.49 10.07
CA ALA A 171 20.64 2.06 9.76
C ALA A 171 21.07 0.87 10.62
N ARG A 172 20.77 0.89 11.92
CA ARG A 172 21.07 -0.22 12.84
C ARG A 172 20.32 -1.50 12.41
N TRP A 173 19.04 -1.41 12.01
CA TRP A 173 18.25 -2.57 11.57
C TRP A 173 18.82 -3.18 10.29
N VAL A 174 19.25 -2.37 9.31
CA VAL A 174 19.93 -2.88 8.12
C VAL A 174 21.15 -3.73 8.47
N HIS A 175 21.92 -3.35 9.52
CA HIS A 175 23.07 -4.10 9.97
C HIS A 175 22.73 -5.33 10.82
N GLN A 176 21.71 -5.26 11.64
CA GLN A 176 21.43 -6.26 12.67
C GLN A 176 20.42 -7.32 12.27
N PHE A 177 19.51 -6.99 11.33
CA PHE A 177 18.59 -7.97 10.80
C PHE A 177 19.23 -8.76 9.65
N ASP A 178 18.82 -10.00 9.48
CA ASP A 178 19.33 -10.87 8.43
C ASP A 178 18.82 -10.44 7.04
N ALA A 179 17.63 -9.82 6.99
CA ALA A 179 17.10 -9.16 5.81
C ALA A 179 16.21 -7.97 6.17
N THR A 180 16.32 -6.91 5.39
CA THR A 180 15.44 -5.74 5.44
C THR A 180 14.69 -5.62 4.12
N ILE A 181 13.37 -5.41 4.18
CA ILE A 181 12.51 -5.33 3.00
C ILE A 181 11.95 -3.92 2.89
N VAL A 182 11.96 -3.38 1.67
CA VAL A 182 11.33 -2.11 1.28
C VAL A 182 10.51 -2.28 0.01
N ILE A 183 9.55 -1.38 -0.26
CA ILE A 183 8.61 -1.55 -1.38
C ILE A 183 9.15 -1.09 -2.74
N SER A 184 10.24 -0.36 -2.79
CA SER A 184 10.76 0.16 -4.05
C SER A 184 12.26 0.45 -3.98
N GLU A 185 12.86 0.55 -5.15
CA GLU A 185 14.25 0.97 -5.30
C GLU A 185 14.47 2.42 -4.80
N ALA A 186 13.44 3.27 -4.92
CA ALA A 186 13.48 4.63 -4.37
C ALA A 186 13.58 4.61 -2.84
N GLU A 187 12.80 3.75 -2.17
CA GLU A 187 12.86 3.57 -0.72
C GLU A 187 14.22 2.97 -0.29
N ARG A 188 14.76 2.02 -1.06
CA ARG A 188 16.12 1.47 -0.78
C ARG A 188 17.18 2.55 -0.78
N ARG A 189 17.12 3.51 -1.73
CA ARG A 189 18.08 4.63 -1.80
C ARG A 189 17.91 5.63 -0.67
N LEU A 190 16.69 5.79 -0.15
CA LEU A 190 16.39 6.67 0.98
C LEU A 190 16.74 6.02 2.33
N LEU A 191 16.79 4.69 2.38
CA LEU A 191 17.04 3.94 3.62
C LEU A 191 18.50 4.12 4.06
N PRO A 192 18.74 4.65 5.28
CA PRO A 192 20.08 4.79 5.82
C PRO A 192 20.81 3.44 5.87
N GLY A 193 21.96 3.35 5.21
CA GLY A 193 22.72 2.10 5.04
C GLY A 193 22.19 1.16 3.94
N GLY A 194 21.05 1.46 3.33
CA GLY A 194 20.44 0.60 2.30
C GLY A 194 21.23 0.53 1.00
N ALA A 195 21.89 1.62 0.61
CA ALA A 195 22.76 1.67 -0.55
C ALA A 195 24.12 1.00 -0.30
N ASP A 196 24.60 1.05 0.97
CA ASP A 196 25.90 0.50 1.36
C ASP A 196 25.86 -1.03 1.55
N HIS A 197 24.67 -1.58 1.80
CA HIS A 197 24.43 -3.02 2.05
C HIS A 197 23.31 -3.56 1.15
N PRO A 198 23.48 -3.52 -0.18
CA PRO A 198 22.43 -3.96 -1.12
C PRO A 198 22.06 -5.44 -0.96
N GLU A 199 22.99 -6.27 -0.46
CA GLU A 199 22.78 -7.70 -0.20
C GLU A 199 21.85 -7.96 1.00
N ARG A 200 21.65 -6.98 1.88
CA ARG A 200 20.78 -7.07 3.05
C ARG A 200 19.40 -6.43 2.85
N VAL A 201 19.23 -5.66 1.77
CA VAL A 201 17.99 -4.93 1.49
C VAL A 201 17.33 -5.47 0.23
N THR A 202 16.23 -6.17 0.42
CA THR A 202 15.43 -6.74 -0.66
C THR A 202 14.29 -5.80 -1.02
N VAL A 203 14.13 -5.49 -2.30
CA VAL A 203 13.00 -4.71 -2.80
C VAL A 203 11.86 -5.65 -3.16
N VAL A 204 10.74 -5.52 -2.44
CA VAL A 204 9.53 -6.30 -2.65
C VAL A 204 8.35 -5.35 -2.79
N ALA A 205 7.99 -5.02 -4.01
CA ALA A 205 6.86 -4.12 -4.30
C ALA A 205 5.52 -4.74 -3.87
N ASN A 206 4.52 -3.88 -3.68
CA ASN A 206 3.16 -4.35 -3.45
C ASN A 206 2.61 -5.08 -4.68
N GLY A 207 1.78 -6.08 -4.42
CA GLY A 207 1.00 -6.77 -5.43
C GLY A 207 -0.42 -6.22 -5.52
N VAL A 208 -1.19 -6.79 -6.44
CA VAL A 208 -2.63 -6.59 -6.54
C VAL A 208 -3.37 -7.90 -6.28
N ASP A 209 -4.57 -7.79 -5.72
CA ASP A 209 -5.46 -8.93 -5.47
C ASP A 209 -6.22 -9.30 -6.75
N THR A 210 -5.66 -10.22 -7.54
CA THR A 210 -6.23 -10.65 -8.82
C THR A 210 -7.46 -11.54 -8.68
N GLU A 211 -7.72 -12.10 -7.48
CA GLU A 211 -8.95 -12.81 -7.15
C GLU A 211 -10.07 -11.84 -6.81
N TYR A 212 -9.76 -10.81 -6.02
CA TYR A 212 -10.71 -9.74 -5.69
C TYR A 212 -11.04 -8.89 -6.91
N PHE A 213 -10.03 -8.45 -7.66
CA PHE A 213 -10.20 -7.71 -8.92
C PHE A 213 -10.36 -8.69 -10.11
N ASP A 214 -11.50 -9.41 -10.12
CA ASP A 214 -11.85 -10.35 -11.16
C ASP A 214 -12.74 -9.67 -12.22
N PRO A 215 -12.41 -9.74 -13.52
CA PRO A 215 -13.23 -9.19 -14.59
C PRO A 215 -14.61 -9.85 -14.70
N ASP A 216 -14.78 -11.07 -14.17
CA ASP A 216 -16.06 -11.81 -14.16
C ASP A 216 -16.85 -11.56 -12.87
N PHE A 217 -16.40 -10.64 -12.03
CA PHE A 217 -17.12 -10.20 -10.84
C PHE A 217 -18.53 -9.71 -11.21
N ALA A 218 -19.54 -10.38 -10.71
CA ALA A 218 -20.93 -9.98 -10.87
C ALA A 218 -21.22 -8.76 -9.99
N ALA A 219 -21.40 -7.61 -10.62
CA ALA A 219 -21.72 -6.35 -9.96
C ALA A 219 -23.11 -5.85 -10.38
N ASP A 220 -23.83 -5.27 -9.42
CA ASP A 220 -24.99 -4.49 -9.77
C ASP A 220 -24.56 -3.26 -10.59
N PRO A 221 -25.29 -2.93 -11.68
CA PRO A 221 -24.97 -1.79 -12.52
C PRO A 221 -25.00 -0.47 -11.73
N VAL A 222 -23.89 0.27 -11.75
CA VAL A 222 -23.79 1.60 -11.11
C VAL A 222 -23.90 2.75 -12.11
N PHE A 223 -24.04 2.41 -13.40
CA PHE A 223 -24.15 3.34 -14.51
C PHE A 223 -25.43 3.07 -15.31
N ALA A 224 -25.98 4.13 -15.92
CA ALA A 224 -27.10 3.99 -16.84
C ALA A 224 -26.63 3.27 -18.13
N PRO A 225 -27.55 2.54 -18.82
CA PRO A 225 -27.18 1.74 -20.00
C PRO A 225 -26.61 2.54 -21.18
N ASP A 226 -26.96 3.82 -21.27
CA ASP A 226 -26.54 4.76 -22.30
C ASP A 226 -25.30 5.56 -21.93
N GLU A 227 -24.82 5.45 -20.68
CA GLU A 227 -23.58 6.11 -20.24
C GLU A 227 -22.34 5.39 -20.74
N LEU A 228 -21.30 6.17 -21.04
CA LEU A 228 -19.96 5.69 -21.35
C LEU A 228 -18.98 6.17 -20.26
N PRO A 229 -18.84 5.41 -19.17
CA PRO A 229 -18.10 5.87 -18.00
C PRO A 229 -16.59 5.82 -18.22
N ILE A 230 -15.93 6.94 -17.93
CA ILE A 230 -14.47 7.06 -17.81
C ILE A 230 -14.18 7.14 -16.31
N VAL A 231 -13.52 6.13 -15.75
CA VAL A 231 -13.35 6.01 -14.30
C VAL A 231 -11.93 6.35 -13.88
N PHE A 232 -11.80 7.15 -12.82
CA PHE A 232 -10.56 7.37 -12.08
C PHE A 232 -10.77 6.95 -10.63
N THR A 233 -9.88 6.11 -10.07
CA THR A 233 -9.96 5.65 -8.68
C THR A 233 -8.81 6.19 -7.83
N GLY A 234 -9.05 6.46 -6.54
CA GLY A 234 -7.99 6.82 -5.58
C GLY A 234 -8.46 7.66 -4.40
N ALA A 235 -7.59 7.88 -3.41
CA ALA A 235 -7.85 8.81 -2.31
C ALA A 235 -7.81 10.25 -2.83
N MET A 236 -8.90 11.00 -2.66
CA MET A 236 -9.09 12.32 -3.29
C MET A 236 -8.64 13.49 -2.39
N ASP A 237 -7.87 13.18 -1.36
CA ASP A 237 -7.05 14.11 -0.56
C ASP A 237 -5.55 14.00 -0.90
N TYR A 238 -5.15 13.00 -1.68
CA TYR A 238 -3.76 12.82 -2.12
C TYR A 238 -3.46 13.71 -3.32
N LEU A 239 -2.44 14.57 -3.18
CA LEU A 239 -2.12 15.64 -4.12
C LEU A 239 -2.03 15.17 -5.58
N ALA A 240 -1.35 14.05 -5.84
CA ALA A 240 -1.19 13.55 -7.21
C ALA A 240 -2.53 13.13 -7.86
N ASN A 241 -3.47 12.59 -7.08
CA ASN A 241 -4.79 12.23 -7.57
C ASN A 241 -5.62 13.48 -7.84
N VAL A 242 -5.58 14.45 -6.92
CA VAL A 242 -6.31 15.71 -7.05
C VAL A 242 -5.85 16.47 -8.30
N ASP A 243 -4.53 16.62 -8.47
CA ASP A 243 -3.92 17.26 -9.64
C ASP A 243 -4.31 16.54 -10.95
N GLY A 244 -4.27 15.20 -10.94
CA GLY A 244 -4.61 14.40 -12.12
C GLY A 244 -6.08 14.51 -12.54
N VAL A 245 -7.03 14.46 -11.58
CA VAL A 245 -8.45 14.60 -11.92
C VAL A 245 -8.82 16.02 -12.34
N GLU A 246 -8.17 17.05 -11.77
CA GLU A 246 -8.34 18.43 -12.20
C GLU A 246 -7.85 18.62 -13.64
N TRP A 247 -6.62 18.18 -13.92
CA TRP A 247 -6.05 18.24 -15.28
C TRP A 247 -6.94 17.52 -16.30
N PHE A 248 -7.40 16.31 -15.98
CA PHE A 248 -8.29 15.56 -16.86
C PHE A 248 -9.63 16.31 -17.09
N ALA A 249 -10.22 16.84 -16.04
CA ALA A 249 -11.49 17.57 -16.11
C ALA A 249 -11.37 18.90 -16.86
N ASP A 250 -10.23 19.57 -16.77
CA ASP A 250 -10.03 20.90 -17.36
C ASP A 250 -9.56 20.81 -18.82
N GLU A 251 -8.61 19.92 -19.11
CA GLU A 251 -7.90 19.94 -20.40
C GLU A 251 -8.27 18.77 -21.32
N VAL A 252 -8.75 17.63 -20.78
CA VAL A 252 -8.99 16.41 -21.57
C VAL A 252 -10.49 16.17 -21.77
N PHE A 253 -11.27 16.19 -20.70
CA PHE A 253 -12.68 15.79 -20.73
C PHE A 253 -13.57 16.68 -21.58
N PRO A 254 -13.38 18.01 -21.70
CA PRO A 254 -14.22 18.85 -22.58
C PRO A 254 -14.21 18.41 -24.04
N GLU A 255 -13.05 18.00 -24.57
CA GLU A 255 -12.92 17.50 -25.94
C GLU A 255 -13.60 16.16 -26.11
N ILE A 256 -13.48 15.26 -25.13
CA ILE A 256 -14.16 13.96 -25.14
C ILE A 256 -15.68 14.18 -25.14
N ARG A 257 -16.19 15.05 -24.28
CA ARG A 257 -17.62 15.33 -24.14
C ARG A 257 -18.21 15.96 -25.39
N ARG A 258 -17.45 16.83 -26.05
CA ARG A 258 -17.86 17.46 -27.32
C ARG A 258 -18.08 16.42 -28.42
N GLN A 259 -17.23 15.36 -28.49
CA GLN A 259 -17.33 14.30 -29.50
C GLN A 259 -18.23 13.14 -29.09
N CYS A 260 -18.41 12.93 -27.78
CA CYS A 260 -19.19 11.84 -27.20
C CYS A 260 -20.02 12.36 -26.03
N PRO A 261 -21.25 12.87 -26.28
CA PRO A 261 -22.10 13.43 -25.24
C PRO A 261 -22.53 12.44 -24.16
N GLN A 262 -22.47 11.14 -24.41
CA GLN A 262 -22.76 10.07 -23.45
C GLN A 262 -21.59 9.80 -22.48
N ALA A 263 -20.40 10.36 -22.74
CA ALA A 263 -19.24 10.19 -21.87
C ALA A 263 -19.49 10.84 -20.50
N VAL A 264 -19.21 10.09 -19.44
CA VAL A 264 -19.29 10.55 -18.04
C VAL A 264 -17.95 10.32 -17.38
N PHE A 265 -17.34 11.35 -16.80
CA PHE A 265 -16.14 11.21 -15.99
C PHE A 265 -16.52 10.94 -14.54
N VAL A 266 -16.11 9.79 -14.01
CA VAL A 266 -16.49 9.34 -12.67
C VAL A 266 -15.26 9.22 -11.79
N ILE A 267 -15.17 10.10 -10.79
CA ILE A 267 -14.08 10.19 -9.82
C ILE A 267 -14.51 9.41 -8.58
N VAL A 268 -13.88 8.25 -8.36
CA VAL A 268 -14.24 7.32 -7.29
C VAL A 268 -13.16 7.34 -6.21
N GLY A 269 -13.53 7.73 -4.98
CA GLY A 269 -12.58 7.62 -3.87
C GLY A 269 -12.87 8.47 -2.66
N ALA A 270 -12.19 8.11 -1.57
CA ALA A 270 -12.40 8.69 -0.25
C ALA A 270 -11.86 10.13 -0.14
N HIS A 271 -12.45 10.87 0.82
CA HIS A 271 -11.97 12.18 1.27
C HIS A 271 -11.77 13.22 0.16
N PRO A 272 -12.77 13.47 -0.73
CA PRO A 272 -12.56 14.41 -1.82
C PRO A 272 -12.32 15.82 -1.28
N ALA A 273 -11.16 16.39 -1.68
CA ALA A 273 -10.83 17.78 -1.41
C ALA A 273 -11.89 18.72 -1.99
N ALA A 274 -12.08 19.91 -1.43
CA ALA A 274 -13.12 20.85 -1.85
C ALA A 274 -13.06 21.18 -3.37
N ARG A 275 -11.85 21.26 -3.95
CA ARG A 275 -11.66 21.49 -5.37
C ARG A 275 -12.08 20.30 -6.24
N VAL A 276 -11.91 19.05 -5.76
CA VAL A 276 -12.43 17.85 -6.43
C VAL A 276 -13.96 17.79 -6.34
N GLN A 277 -14.53 18.10 -5.17
CA GLN A 277 -15.99 18.19 -5.01
C GLN A 277 -16.61 19.23 -5.96
N ALA A 278 -15.94 20.36 -6.19
CA ALA A 278 -16.38 21.39 -7.11
C ALA A 278 -16.50 20.90 -8.57
N LEU A 279 -15.73 19.88 -8.99
CA LEU A 279 -15.82 19.29 -10.32
C LEU A 279 -17.20 18.66 -10.59
N ALA A 280 -17.88 18.15 -9.55
CA ALA A 280 -19.23 17.57 -9.69
C ALA A 280 -20.29 18.57 -10.17
N ARG A 281 -20.00 19.88 -10.14
CA ARG A 281 -20.88 20.92 -10.71
C ARG A 281 -20.80 21.02 -12.22
N ARG A 282 -19.79 20.39 -12.83
CA ARG A 282 -19.59 20.43 -14.28
C ARG A 282 -20.40 19.34 -14.97
N PRO A 283 -21.02 19.63 -16.13
CA PRO A 283 -21.79 18.64 -16.87
C PRO A 283 -20.98 17.39 -17.19
N GLY A 284 -21.52 16.22 -16.89
CA GLY A 284 -20.90 14.92 -17.17
C GLY A 284 -19.79 14.51 -16.23
N ILE A 285 -19.56 15.22 -15.12
CA ILE A 285 -18.60 14.81 -14.08
C ILE A 285 -19.36 14.36 -12.83
N ARG A 286 -18.96 13.22 -12.27
CA ARG A 286 -19.53 12.64 -11.05
C ARG A 286 -18.41 12.38 -10.04
N VAL A 287 -18.59 12.80 -8.80
CA VAL A 287 -17.66 12.54 -7.68
C VAL A 287 -18.43 11.73 -6.64
N THR A 288 -17.99 10.48 -6.39
CA THR A 288 -18.75 9.55 -5.52
C THR A 288 -18.44 9.74 -4.04
N GLY A 289 -17.25 10.24 -3.70
CA GLY A 289 -16.74 10.10 -2.33
C GLY A 289 -16.34 8.65 -2.04
N THR A 290 -16.33 8.28 -0.75
CA THR A 290 -16.06 6.91 -0.30
C THR A 290 -17.17 5.96 -0.75
N VAL A 291 -16.77 4.86 -1.40
CA VAL A 291 -17.67 3.78 -1.78
C VAL A 291 -17.34 2.52 -0.99
N PRO A 292 -18.31 1.63 -0.72
CA PRO A 292 -18.05 0.36 -0.05
C PRO A 292 -17.17 -0.58 -0.88
N ASP A 293 -17.35 -0.56 -2.21
CA ASP A 293 -16.62 -1.39 -3.16
C ASP A 293 -16.36 -0.60 -4.46
N VAL A 294 -15.12 -0.62 -4.92
CA VAL A 294 -14.69 0.05 -6.15
C VAL A 294 -14.94 -0.81 -7.41
N ARG A 295 -15.09 -2.12 -7.24
CA ARG A 295 -15.22 -3.08 -8.35
C ARG A 295 -16.42 -2.83 -9.26
N PRO A 296 -17.63 -2.49 -8.79
CA PRO A 296 -18.76 -2.15 -9.66
C PRO A 296 -18.43 -1.00 -10.63
N TYR A 297 -17.68 0.00 -10.16
CA TYR A 297 -17.27 1.14 -10.99
C TYR A 297 -16.24 0.72 -12.04
N LEU A 298 -15.25 -0.08 -11.64
CA LEU A 298 -14.27 -0.62 -12.59
C LEU A 298 -14.93 -1.59 -13.58
N ALA A 299 -15.81 -2.49 -13.11
CA ALA A 299 -16.51 -3.44 -13.96
C ALA A 299 -17.38 -2.75 -15.02
N GLY A 300 -18.02 -1.64 -14.68
CA GLY A 300 -18.85 -0.84 -15.59
C GLY A 300 -18.06 0.17 -16.43
N ALA A 301 -16.77 0.37 -16.20
CA ALA A 301 -15.99 1.36 -16.90
C ALA A 301 -15.86 1.04 -18.41
N ALA A 302 -16.17 1.98 -19.26
CA ALA A 302 -15.85 1.92 -20.68
C ALA A 302 -14.34 2.16 -20.91
N CYS A 303 -13.72 2.96 -20.06
CA CYS A 303 -12.27 3.21 -20.01
C CYS A 303 -11.87 3.63 -18.58
N VAL A 304 -10.71 3.19 -18.13
CA VAL A 304 -10.10 3.70 -16.90
C VAL A 304 -9.01 4.72 -17.27
N ALA A 305 -9.11 5.92 -16.71
CA ALA A 305 -8.15 6.99 -16.93
C ALA A 305 -7.18 7.09 -15.75
N VAL A 306 -5.89 6.82 -15.95
CA VAL A 306 -4.86 7.00 -14.94
C VAL A 306 -4.04 8.25 -15.28
N ALA A 307 -4.69 9.39 -15.19
CA ALA A 307 -4.24 10.70 -15.64
C ALA A 307 -3.38 11.40 -14.57
N LEU A 308 -2.24 10.83 -14.21
CA LEU A 308 -1.34 11.40 -13.21
C LEU A 308 -0.24 12.23 -13.89
N ARG A 309 0.05 13.43 -13.37
CA ARG A 309 1.19 14.27 -13.81
C ARG A 309 2.38 14.15 -12.85
N MET A 310 2.18 13.51 -11.71
CA MET A 310 3.21 13.14 -10.76
C MET A 310 2.88 11.77 -10.16
N ALA A 311 3.87 10.90 -10.10
CA ALA A 311 3.73 9.57 -9.51
C ALA A 311 5.06 9.11 -8.91
N ARG A 312 4.99 8.27 -7.88
CA ARG A 312 6.13 7.54 -7.33
C ARG A 312 5.75 6.07 -7.17
N GLY A 313 6.63 5.17 -7.60
CA GLY A 313 6.42 3.74 -7.49
C GLY A 313 5.21 3.22 -8.29
N VAL A 314 4.82 2.00 -7.97
CA VAL A 314 3.71 1.29 -8.62
C VAL A 314 2.36 1.93 -8.27
N GLN A 315 1.55 2.20 -9.27
CA GLN A 315 0.22 2.78 -9.09
C GLN A 315 -0.83 1.67 -8.96
N ASN A 316 -1.35 1.45 -7.75
CA ASN A 316 -2.34 0.39 -7.49
C ASN A 316 -3.57 0.49 -8.41
N LYS A 317 -4.09 1.70 -8.65
CA LYS A 317 -5.23 1.94 -9.54
C LYS A 317 -5.00 1.44 -10.98
N LEU A 318 -3.75 1.50 -11.46
CA LEU A 318 -3.37 0.96 -12.75
C LEU A 318 -3.43 -0.57 -12.72
N LEU A 319 -2.83 -1.20 -11.71
CA LEU A 319 -2.86 -2.66 -11.54
C LEU A 319 -4.28 -3.18 -11.33
N GLU A 320 -5.11 -2.49 -10.54
CA GLU A 320 -6.52 -2.83 -10.30
C GLU A 320 -7.34 -2.81 -11.59
N ALA A 321 -7.18 -1.75 -12.40
CA ALA A 321 -7.86 -1.64 -13.70
C ALA A 321 -7.40 -2.72 -14.69
N MET A 322 -6.09 -3.00 -14.75
CA MET A 322 -5.51 -4.07 -15.57
C MET A 322 -6.00 -5.46 -15.10
N ALA A 323 -6.06 -5.69 -13.76
CA ALA A 323 -6.57 -6.94 -13.19
C ALA A 323 -8.04 -7.17 -13.56
N MET A 324 -8.87 -6.12 -13.55
CA MET A 324 -10.25 -6.13 -14.03
C MET A 324 -10.37 -6.23 -15.56
N ALA A 325 -9.27 -6.42 -16.27
CA ALA A 325 -9.20 -6.49 -17.74
C ALA A 325 -9.89 -5.28 -18.41
N ARG A 326 -9.80 -4.08 -17.84
CA ARG A 326 -10.42 -2.88 -18.42
C ARG A 326 -9.47 -2.19 -19.42
N PRO A 327 -10.01 -1.51 -20.43
CA PRO A 327 -9.23 -0.59 -21.24
C PRO A 327 -8.65 0.52 -20.34
N VAL A 328 -7.36 0.78 -20.45
CA VAL A 328 -6.67 1.79 -19.66
C VAL A 328 -5.97 2.78 -20.56
N VAL A 329 -6.18 4.06 -20.29
CA VAL A 329 -5.34 5.15 -20.80
C VAL A 329 -4.59 5.76 -19.61
N ALA A 330 -3.28 5.84 -19.71
CA ALA A 330 -2.42 6.34 -18.63
C ALA A 330 -1.38 7.32 -19.16
N THR A 331 -0.97 8.27 -18.33
CA THR A 331 0.25 9.04 -18.58
C THR A 331 1.48 8.15 -18.38
N ARG A 332 2.56 8.43 -19.06
CA ARG A 332 3.83 7.67 -18.93
C ARG A 332 4.31 7.61 -17.47
N ILE A 333 4.21 8.72 -16.75
CA ILE A 333 4.63 8.75 -15.34
C ILE A 333 3.77 7.82 -14.46
N ALA A 334 2.52 7.58 -14.81
CA ALA A 334 1.64 6.66 -14.07
C ALA A 334 2.02 5.19 -14.27
N THR A 335 2.76 4.85 -15.33
CA THR A 335 3.21 3.48 -15.62
C THR A 335 4.57 3.14 -15.00
N VAL A 336 5.24 4.11 -14.38
CA VAL A 336 6.51 3.87 -13.69
C VAL A 336 6.35 2.78 -12.63
N GLY A 337 7.20 1.74 -12.70
CA GLY A 337 7.15 0.57 -11.81
C GLY A 337 6.20 -0.55 -12.28
N VAL A 338 5.42 -0.33 -13.35
CA VAL A 338 4.66 -1.38 -14.04
C VAL A 338 5.29 -1.69 -15.40
N ALA A 339 5.91 -0.70 -16.03
CA ALA A 339 6.71 -0.84 -17.23
C ALA A 339 8.11 -1.36 -16.86
N GLU A 340 8.39 -2.64 -17.11
CA GLU A 340 9.71 -3.24 -16.87
C GLU A 340 10.59 -3.12 -18.13
N GLU A 341 10.07 -3.54 -19.28
CA GLU A 341 10.72 -3.42 -20.59
C GLU A 341 9.71 -2.92 -21.62
N GLY A 342 9.64 -1.61 -21.81
CA GLY A 342 8.66 -1.00 -22.71
C GLY A 342 7.32 -0.67 -22.05
N ASP A 343 6.31 -0.37 -22.86
CA ASP A 343 4.97 0.00 -22.35
C ASP A 343 4.23 -1.21 -21.78
N PRO A 344 3.48 -1.08 -20.65
CA PRO A 344 2.74 -2.19 -20.08
C PRO A 344 1.72 -2.73 -21.09
N PRO A 345 1.63 -4.07 -21.27
CA PRO A 345 0.70 -4.66 -22.22
C PRO A 345 -0.73 -4.20 -22.02
N GLY A 346 -1.38 -3.75 -23.09
CA GLY A 346 -2.77 -3.33 -23.08
C GLY A 346 -3.05 -1.98 -22.41
N VAL A 347 -2.03 -1.21 -22.04
CA VAL A 347 -2.18 0.17 -21.58
C VAL A 347 -1.86 1.11 -22.72
N THR A 348 -2.78 2.04 -23.01
CA THR A 348 -2.52 3.12 -23.97
C THR A 348 -1.87 4.28 -23.24
N ILE A 349 -0.66 4.64 -23.64
CA ILE A 349 0.08 5.77 -23.04
C ILE A 349 -0.21 7.04 -23.83
N ALA A 350 -0.52 8.12 -23.11
CA ALA A 350 -0.77 9.45 -23.65
C ALA A 350 -0.41 10.52 -22.61
N ASP A 351 0.45 11.46 -22.98
CA ASP A 351 0.96 12.48 -22.07
C ASP A 351 0.38 13.87 -22.33
N SER A 352 -0.06 14.17 -23.57
CA SER A 352 -0.75 15.42 -23.89
C SER A 352 -2.27 15.31 -23.78
N PRO A 353 -2.99 16.41 -23.49
CA PRO A 353 -4.45 16.38 -23.43
C PRO A 353 -5.10 15.86 -24.70
N GLN A 354 -4.56 16.23 -25.88
CA GLN A 354 -5.08 15.84 -27.18
C GLN A 354 -4.91 14.33 -27.42
N GLU A 355 -3.72 13.78 -27.15
CA GLU A 355 -3.44 12.34 -27.27
C GLU A 355 -4.31 11.55 -26.30
N PHE A 356 -4.45 12.03 -25.05
CA PHE A 356 -5.24 11.37 -24.03
C PHE A 356 -6.73 11.34 -24.42
N ALA A 357 -7.28 12.46 -24.87
CA ALA A 357 -8.65 12.52 -25.36
C ALA A 357 -8.87 11.58 -26.55
N ALA A 358 -7.97 11.58 -27.53
CA ALA A 358 -8.05 10.68 -28.70
C ALA A 358 -7.98 9.20 -28.30
N ALA A 359 -7.11 8.85 -27.35
CA ALA A 359 -6.98 7.50 -26.83
C ALA A 359 -8.27 7.03 -26.11
N VAL A 360 -8.83 7.86 -25.24
CA VAL A 360 -10.08 7.57 -24.55
C VAL A 360 -11.22 7.40 -25.57
N LEU A 361 -11.38 8.33 -26.53
CA LEU A 361 -12.42 8.25 -27.55
C LEU A 361 -12.36 6.97 -28.39
N ARG A 362 -11.17 6.45 -28.68
CA ARG A 362 -11.04 5.13 -29.35
C ARG A 362 -11.67 4.02 -28.52
N HIS A 363 -11.41 3.97 -27.21
CA HIS A 363 -12.01 2.97 -26.32
C HIS A 363 -13.53 3.16 -26.16
N LEU A 364 -14.03 4.38 -26.10
CA LEU A 364 -15.47 4.65 -26.00
C LEU A 364 -16.24 4.20 -27.26
N ARG A 365 -15.61 4.29 -28.44
CA ARG A 365 -16.20 3.84 -29.73
C ARG A 365 -16.14 2.34 -29.94
N THR A 366 -15.35 1.59 -29.15
CA THR A 366 -15.28 0.14 -29.20
C THR A 366 -16.58 -0.45 -28.62
N GLU A 367 -17.11 -1.49 -29.23
CA GLU A 367 -18.29 -2.20 -28.72
C GLU A 367 -18.05 -2.73 -27.30
N ALA A 368 -19.10 -2.69 -26.46
CA ALA A 368 -18.98 -3.07 -25.04
C ALA A 368 -18.46 -4.50 -24.85
N SER A 369 -18.85 -5.43 -25.71
CA SER A 369 -18.40 -6.83 -25.74
C SER A 369 -16.89 -6.98 -25.99
N LEU A 370 -16.28 -6.02 -26.69
CA LEU A 370 -14.86 -6.02 -27.07
C LEU A 370 -13.98 -5.18 -26.11
N ARG A 371 -14.57 -4.57 -25.09
CA ARG A 371 -13.85 -3.73 -24.12
C ARG A 371 -13.10 -4.52 -23.04
N ARG A 372 -12.77 -5.77 -23.28
CA ARG A 372 -11.93 -6.57 -22.39
C ARG A 372 -10.48 -6.55 -22.86
N ASN A 373 -9.56 -6.46 -21.91
CA ASN A 373 -8.12 -6.43 -22.14
C ASN A 373 -7.42 -7.61 -21.44
N PRO A 374 -7.49 -8.82 -22.01
CA PRO A 374 -6.93 -10.02 -21.39
C PRO A 374 -5.38 -9.96 -21.30
N ALA A 375 -4.73 -9.22 -22.19
CA ALA A 375 -3.26 -9.07 -22.17
C ALA A 375 -2.81 -8.30 -20.92
N ALA A 376 -3.50 -7.20 -20.57
CA ALA A 376 -3.24 -6.45 -19.36
C ALA A 376 -3.44 -7.31 -18.09
N ARG A 377 -4.54 -8.07 -18.01
CA ARG A 377 -4.80 -8.97 -16.89
C ARG A 377 -3.73 -10.04 -16.75
N ARG A 378 -3.36 -10.70 -17.86
CA ARG A 378 -2.31 -11.73 -17.85
C ARG A 378 -0.99 -11.18 -17.30
N HIS A 379 -0.57 -10.03 -17.80
CA HIS A 379 0.64 -9.36 -17.32
C HIS A 379 0.60 -9.09 -15.81
N VAL A 380 -0.54 -8.63 -15.30
CA VAL A 380 -0.70 -8.37 -13.86
C VAL A 380 -0.68 -9.67 -13.05
N ILE A 381 -1.33 -10.74 -13.50
CA ILE A 381 -1.31 -12.03 -12.79
C ILE A 381 0.12 -12.58 -12.73
N GLU A 382 0.84 -12.54 -13.83
CA GLU A 382 2.19 -13.12 -13.96
C GLU A 382 3.27 -12.31 -13.24
N ARG A 383 3.09 -10.99 -13.07
CA ARG A 383 4.14 -10.11 -12.56
C ARG A 383 3.78 -9.37 -11.27
N PHE A 384 2.50 -9.12 -11.01
CA PHE A 384 2.05 -8.22 -9.96
C PHE A 384 1.03 -8.84 -9.00
N SER A 385 0.67 -10.13 -9.14
CA SER A 385 -0.11 -10.81 -8.11
C SER A 385 0.67 -10.86 -6.79
N TRP A 386 -0.05 -10.85 -5.66
CA TRP A 386 0.59 -10.94 -4.35
C TRP A 386 1.47 -12.17 -4.21
N ASP A 387 1.08 -13.32 -4.79
CA ASP A 387 1.87 -14.55 -4.71
C ASP A 387 3.23 -14.40 -5.40
N VAL A 388 3.25 -13.78 -6.57
CA VAL A 388 4.49 -13.50 -7.30
C VAL A 388 5.36 -12.48 -6.56
N ARG A 389 4.75 -11.39 -6.07
CA ARG A 389 5.48 -10.34 -5.38
C ARG A 389 6.02 -10.77 -4.02
N LEU A 390 5.34 -11.66 -3.31
CA LEU A 390 5.80 -12.15 -2.02
C LEU A 390 6.74 -13.36 -2.12
N ALA A 391 6.95 -13.96 -3.29
CA ALA A 391 7.87 -15.09 -3.45
C ALA A 391 9.27 -14.84 -2.84
N PRO A 392 9.93 -13.68 -3.05
CA PRO A 392 11.23 -13.42 -2.41
C PRO A 392 11.18 -13.40 -0.88
N VAL A 393 10.04 -12.96 -0.29
CA VAL A 393 9.86 -12.97 1.17
C VAL A 393 9.71 -14.40 1.68
N ILE A 394 8.96 -15.22 0.94
CA ILE A 394 8.79 -16.64 1.28
C ILE A 394 10.13 -17.36 1.24
N ASP A 395 10.97 -17.10 0.23
CA ASP A 395 12.30 -17.68 0.09
C ASP A 395 13.21 -17.29 1.28
N LEU A 396 13.22 -16.00 1.67
CA LEU A 396 13.96 -15.52 2.84
C LEU A 396 13.53 -16.22 4.14
N VAL A 397 12.24 -16.47 4.32
CA VAL A 397 11.72 -17.18 5.50
C VAL A 397 11.99 -18.69 5.41
N GLN A 398 11.88 -19.29 4.23
CA GLN A 398 12.18 -20.70 4.00
C GLN A 398 13.61 -21.04 4.38
N GLU A 399 14.58 -20.20 4.00
CA GLU A 399 16.00 -20.37 4.40
C GLU A 399 16.19 -20.34 5.93
N ALA A 400 15.33 -19.66 6.67
CA ALA A 400 15.37 -19.66 8.14
C ALA A 400 14.78 -20.93 8.76
N CYS A 401 13.88 -21.60 8.04
CA CYS A 401 13.10 -22.74 8.54
C CYS A 401 13.72 -24.10 8.16
N THR A 402 14.67 -24.10 7.22
CA THR A 402 15.51 -25.26 6.89
C THR A 402 16.68 -25.37 7.85
#